data_8a8b89e985151c9daa699dc5b0de4e9b
#
_entry.id   8a8b89e985151c9daa699dc5b0de4e9b
#
_cell.length_a   1.000
_cell.length_b   1.000
_cell.length_c   1.000
_cell.angle_alpha   90.00
_cell.angle_beta   90.00
_cell.angle_gamma   90.00
#
_symmetry.space_group_name_H-M   'P 1'
#
loop_
_entity.id
_entity.type
_entity.pdbx_description
1 polymer ?
#
loop_
_entity_poly.entity_id
_entity_poly.type
_entity_poly.pdbx_seq_one_letter_code
_entity_poly.pdbx_strand_id
1 'polypeptide(L)'
;ICGGGGLMILNQVFGLRPTGAPVDVILIILAVVTAASTMQAAGGIDCMVRIAERIIRANPKRIVFIAPLVTWFFSFLAGTANIVQALMPVIYEVSYASKVRPERSMTVSAIAAQQSLVASPVAACTAALLGLLGSSGSNMTLGQIMMVTIPATLLAVLITSTVMSFYG
;
A
#
# COMPACT_ATOMS: atom_id res chain seq x y z
N ILE A 1 -9.42 -21.89 13.01
CA ILE A 1 -9.01 -23.06 13.85
C ILE A 1 -7.52 -23.39 13.68
N CYS A 2 -6.86 -22.98 12.59
CA CYS A 2 -5.42 -23.24 12.37
C CYS A 2 -4.44 -22.27 13.09
N GLY A 3 -4.90 -21.14 13.61
CA GLY A 3 -4.02 -20.14 14.24
C GLY A 3 -3.49 -20.51 15.63
N GLY A 4 -4.23 -21.28 16.41
CA GLY A 4 -3.85 -21.63 17.77
C GLY A 4 -2.67 -22.60 17.87
N GLY A 5 -2.58 -23.54 16.95
CA GLY A 5 -1.50 -24.54 16.93
C GLY A 5 -0.12 -23.94 16.63
N GLY A 6 -0.05 -23.00 15.69
CA GLY A 6 1.20 -22.32 15.31
C GLY A 6 1.78 -21.47 16.45
N LEU A 7 0.91 -20.79 17.20
CA LEU A 7 1.32 -19.98 18.35
C LEU A 7 1.80 -20.85 19.52
N MET A 8 1.19 -22.01 19.74
CA MET A 8 1.65 -22.97 20.76
C MET A 8 3.04 -23.57 20.42
N ILE A 9 3.27 -23.87 19.16
CA ILE A 9 4.58 -24.39 18.69
C ILE A 9 5.66 -23.31 18.83
N LEU A 10 5.38 -22.06 18.45
CA LEU A 10 6.29 -20.93 18.61
C LEU A 10 6.65 -20.69 20.09
N ASN A 11 5.67 -20.78 20.99
CA ASN A 11 5.92 -20.66 22.42
C ASN A 11 6.79 -21.80 22.97
N GLN A 12 6.55 -23.02 22.51
CA GLN A 12 7.28 -24.22 22.98
C GLN A 12 8.71 -24.27 22.43
N VAL A 13 8.94 -23.81 21.20
CA VAL A 13 10.25 -23.89 20.55
C VAL A 13 11.12 -22.66 20.87
N PHE A 14 10.53 -21.49 21.01
CA PHE A 14 11.28 -20.24 21.21
C PHE A 14 11.17 -19.65 22.61
N GLY A 15 10.43 -20.28 23.52
CA GLY A 15 10.28 -19.83 24.91
C GLY A 15 9.57 -18.45 25.04
N LEU A 16 8.92 -18.01 23.97
CA LEU A 16 8.14 -16.78 23.96
C LEU A 16 6.87 -17.03 24.77
N ARG A 17 6.76 -16.45 25.96
CA ARG A 17 5.51 -16.50 26.71
C ARG A 17 4.41 -15.86 25.88
N PRO A 18 3.24 -16.50 25.68
CA PRO A 18 2.10 -15.84 25.10
C PRO A 18 1.62 -14.79 26.13
N THR A 19 2.09 -13.57 25.97
CA THR A 19 1.31 -12.41 26.40
C THR A 19 0.00 -12.56 25.65
N GLY A 20 -1.12 -12.62 26.38
CA GLY A 20 -2.43 -13.01 25.86
C GLY A 20 -2.64 -12.55 24.43
N ALA A 21 -3.18 -13.44 23.57
CA ALA A 21 -3.35 -13.16 22.16
C ALA A 21 -3.82 -11.70 22.00
N PRO A 22 -3.19 -10.86 21.16
CA PRO A 22 -3.53 -9.45 21.04
C PRO A 22 -4.90 -9.32 20.35
N VAL A 23 -5.94 -9.67 21.10
CA VAL A 23 -7.33 -9.70 20.63
C VAL A 23 -7.72 -8.33 20.10
N ASP A 24 -7.26 -7.28 20.76
CA ASP A 24 -7.50 -5.89 20.35
C ASP A 24 -6.94 -5.61 18.97
N VAL A 25 -5.72 -6.07 18.69
CA VAL A 25 -5.09 -5.92 17.36
C VAL A 25 -5.85 -6.71 16.29
N ILE A 26 -6.30 -7.92 16.60
CA ILE A 26 -7.09 -8.76 15.69
C ILE A 26 -8.42 -8.08 15.38
N LEU A 27 -9.10 -7.53 16.39
CA LEU A 27 -10.36 -6.82 16.20
C LEU A 27 -10.20 -5.54 15.38
N ILE A 28 -9.13 -4.78 15.61
CA ILE A 28 -8.80 -3.58 14.80
C ILE A 28 -8.58 -3.97 13.33
N ILE A 29 -7.76 -5.00 13.08
CA ILE A 29 -7.50 -5.47 11.72
C ILE A 29 -8.79 -5.94 11.06
N LEU A 30 -9.62 -6.69 11.76
CA LEU A 30 -10.90 -7.18 11.24
C LEU A 30 -11.84 -6.02 10.89
N ALA A 31 -11.93 -5.01 11.75
CA ALA A 31 -12.74 -3.81 11.49
C ALA A 31 -12.26 -3.03 10.28
N VAL A 32 -10.93 -2.81 10.15
CA VAL A 32 -10.34 -2.12 9.00
C VAL A 32 -10.55 -2.89 7.70
N VAL A 33 -10.34 -4.21 7.70
CA VAL A 33 -10.56 -5.05 6.52
C VAL A 33 -12.03 -5.06 6.13
N THR A 34 -12.95 -5.12 7.10
CA THR A 34 -14.38 -5.06 6.83
C THR A 34 -14.79 -3.71 6.22
N ALA A 35 -14.29 -2.60 6.77
CA ALA A 35 -14.55 -1.27 6.21
C ALA A 35 -13.98 -1.13 4.79
N ALA A 36 -12.77 -1.62 4.52
CA ALA A 36 -12.18 -1.62 3.20
C ALA A 36 -12.98 -2.47 2.20
N SER A 37 -13.45 -3.66 2.61
CA SER A 37 -14.25 -4.53 1.75
C SER A 37 -15.64 -3.96 1.44
N THR A 38 -16.26 -3.24 2.35
CA THR A 38 -17.53 -2.53 2.09
C THR A 38 -17.36 -1.40 1.08
N MET A 39 -16.26 -0.65 1.16
CA MET A 39 -15.92 0.37 0.15
C MET A 39 -15.69 -0.25 -1.24
N GLN A 40 -15.03 -1.42 -1.30
CA GLN A 40 -14.86 -2.17 -2.54
C GLN A 40 -16.20 -2.62 -3.12
N ALA A 41 -17.07 -3.20 -2.30
CA ALA A 41 -18.39 -3.66 -2.71
C ALA A 41 -19.30 -2.52 -3.19
N ALA A 42 -19.12 -1.31 -2.66
CA ALA A 42 -19.82 -0.11 -3.10
C ALA A 42 -19.28 0.49 -4.42
N GLY A 43 -18.29 -0.13 -5.07
CA GLY A 43 -17.70 0.37 -6.31
C GLY A 43 -16.78 1.58 -6.14
N GLY A 44 -16.35 1.89 -4.92
CA GLY A 44 -15.47 3.02 -4.64
C GLY A 44 -14.10 2.89 -5.34
N ILE A 45 -13.57 1.67 -5.42
CA ILE A 45 -12.31 1.41 -6.13
C ILE A 45 -12.46 1.64 -7.64
N ASP A 46 -13.58 1.25 -8.26
CA ASP A 46 -13.79 1.46 -9.68
C ASP A 46 -13.85 2.94 -10.05
N CYS A 47 -14.43 3.76 -9.18
CA CYS A 47 -14.43 5.22 -9.36
C CYS A 47 -13.00 5.78 -9.28
N MET A 48 -12.20 5.34 -8.31
CA MET A 48 -10.80 5.73 -8.15
C MET A 48 -9.95 5.33 -9.37
N VAL A 49 -10.13 4.11 -9.86
CA VAL A 49 -9.44 3.59 -11.05
C VAL A 49 -9.77 4.44 -12.27
N ARG A 50 -11.04 4.78 -12.52
CA ARG A 50 -11.43 5.64 -13.66
C ARG A 50 -10.80 7.03 -13.61
N ILE A 51 -10.70 7.61 -12.42
CA ILE A 51 -10.04 8.92 -12.25
C ILE A 51 -8.53 8.79 -12.50
N ALA A 52 -7.90 7.75 -11.94
CA ALA A 52 -6.48 7.47 -12.16
C ALA A 52 -6.15 7.24 -13.64
N GLU A 53 -6.97 6.46 -14.35
CA GLU A 53 -6.86 6.26 -15.80
C GLU A 53 -6.90 7.57 -16.57
N ARG A 54 -7.85 8.44 -16.23
CA ARG A 54 -7.98 9.74 -16.90
C ARG A 54 -6.71 10.58 -16.73
N ILE A 55 -6.12 10.60 -15.53
CA ILE A 55 -4.89 11.34 -15.24
C ILE A 55 -3.69 10.75 -16.00
N ILE A 56 -3.56 9.42 -16.03
CA ILE A 56 -2.49 8.73 -16.74
C ILE A 56 -2.59 8.98 -18.25
N ARG A 57 -3.79 8.89 -18.85
CA ARG A 57 -4.01 9.14 -20.28
C ARG A 57 -3.81 10.59 -20.67
N ALA A 58 -3.99 11.55 -19.77
CA ALA A 58 -3.79 12.98 -20.04
C ALA A 58 -2.32 13.36 -20.21
N ASN A 59 -1.38 12.60 -19.66
CA ASN A 59 0.04 12.96 -19.63
C ASN A 59 0.97 11.84 -20.08
N PRO A 60 0.87 11.38 -21.34
CA PRO A 60 1.61 10.22 -21.82
C PRO A 60 3.13 10.41 -21.83
N LYS A 61 3.62 11.65 -22.05
CA LYS A 61 5.07 11.94 -22.15
C LYS A 61 5.83 11.75 -20.84
N ARG A 62 5.17 11.81 -19.69
CA ARG A 62 5.79 11.67 -18.36
C ARG A 62 5.25 10.45 -17.58
N ILE A 63 4.86 9.42 -18.29
CA ILE A 63 4.20 8.26 -17.70
C ILE A 63 5.05 7.59 -16.63
N VAL A 64 6.38 7.55 -16.79
CA VAL A 64 7.31 6.94 -15.82
C VAL A 64 7.26 7.61 -14.44
N PHE A 65 6.86 8.89 -14.37
CA PHE A 65 6.68 9.61 -13.11
C PHE A 65 5.22 9.68 -12.68
N ILE A 66 4.31 9.92 -13.62
CA ILE A 66 2.89 10.13 -13.31
C ILE A 66 2.21 8.83 -12.89
N ALA A 67 2.47 7.73 -13.58
CA ALA A 67 1.86 6.45 -13.25
C ALA A 67 2.19 5.98 -11.82
N PRO A 68 3.45 5.99 -11.35
CA PRO A 68 3.77 5.62 -9.97
C PRO A 68 3.17 6.57 -8.93
N LEU A 69 3.18 7.90 -9.18
CA LEU A 69 2.60 8.88 -8.25
C LEU A 69 1.10 8.71 -8.11
N VAL A 70 0.40 8.54 -9.24
CA VAL A 70 -1.04 8.29 -9.25
C VAL A 70 -1.35 6.99 -8.54
N THR A 71 -0.61 5.92 -8.84
CA THR A 71 -0.79 4.62 -8.21
C THR A 71 -0.53 4.70 -6.70
N TRP A 72 0.54 5.38 -6.29
CA TRP A 72 0.85 5.60 -4.87
C TRP A 72 -0.31 6.32 -4.16
N PHE A 73 -0.79 7.42 -4.74
CA PHE A 73 -1.84 8.25 -4.14
C PHE A 73 -3.15 7.49 -3.97
N PHE A 74 -3.60 6.79 -5.01
CA PHE A 74 -4.85 6.03 -4.94
C PHE A 74 -4.74 4.80 -4.05
N SER A 75 -3.59 4.11 -4.04
CA SER A 75 -3.34 2.99 -3.12
C SER A 75 -3.24 3.47 -1.67
N PHE A 76 -2.68 4.66 -1.43
CA PHE A 76 -2.66 5.31 -0.11
C PHE A 76 -4.09 5.57 0.41
N LEU A 77 -4.96 6.14 -0.43
CA LEU A 77 -6.35 6.43 -0.06
C LEU A 77 -7.17 5.15 0.19
N ALA A 78 -6.98 4.15 -0.64
CA ALA A 78 -7.71 2.89 -0.53
C ALA A 78 -7.18 1.94 0.55
N GLY A 79 -5.95 2.16 1.05
CA GLY A 79 -5.30 1.26 2.00
C GLY A 79 -4.99 -0.13 1.45
N THR A 80 -4.98 -0.28 0.11
CA THR A 80 -4.73 -1.55 -0.58
C THR A 80 -3.89 -1.36 -1.84
N ALA A 81 -2.95 -2.29 -2.10
CA ALA A 81 -2.15 -2.29 -3.31
C ALA A 81 -2.90 -2.87 -4.53
N ASN A 82 -4.10 -3.41 -4.36
CA ASN A 82 -4.84 -4.06 -5.45
C ASN A 82 -5.21 -3.10 -6.60
N ILE A 83 -5.28 -1.80 -6.34
CA ILE A 83 -5.54 -0.77 -7.36
C ILE A 83 -4.51 -0.83 -8.48
N VAL A 84 -3.25 -1.14 -8.18
CA VAL A 84 -2.22 -1.22 -9.22
C VAL A 84 -2.55 -2.29 -10.27
N GLN A 85 -3.13 -3.41 -9.87
CA GLN A 85 -3.51 -4.48 -10.79
C GLN A 85 -4.57 -4.04 -11.79
N ALA A 86 -5.54 -3.25 -11.34
CA ALA A 86 -6.55 -2.66 -12.20
C ALA A 86 -5.97 -1.59 -13.15
N LEU A 87 -4.93 -0.87 -12.73
CA LEU A 87 -4.27 0.15 -13.55
C LEU A 87 -3.20 -0.40 -14.50
N MET A 88 -2.70 -1.62 -14.29
CA MET A 88 -1.65 -2.24 -15.12
C MET A 88 -1.96 -2.23 -16.62
N PRO A 89 -3.17 -2.61 -17.09
CA PRO A 89 -3.50 -2.59 -18.51
C PRO A 89 -3.41 -1.17 -19.09
N VAL A 90 -3.88 -0.17 -18.36
CA VAL A 90 -3.86 1.24 -18.77
C VAL A 90 -2.44 1.77 -18.85
N ILE A 91 -1.62 1.48 -17.83
CA ILE A 91 -0.21 1.86 -17.81
C ILE A 91 0.52 1.23 -19.00
N TYR A 92 0.23 -0.04 -19.31
CA TYR A 92 0.78 -0.72 -20.46
C TYR A 92 0.44 -0.04 -21.78
N GLU A 93 -0.87 0.20 -22.05
CA GLU A 93 -1.35 0.85 -23.27
C GLU A 93 -0.72 2.24 -23.48
N VAL A 94 -0.74 3.06 -22.43
CA VAL A 94 -0.22 4.44 -22.52
C VAL A 94 1.30 4.46 -22.66
N SER A 95 2.01 3.53 -22.00
CA SER A 95 3.47 3.40 -22.16
C SER A 95 3.83 2.98 -23.57
N TYR A 96 3.11 2.00 -24.11
CA TYR A 96 3.32 1.53 -25.47
C TYR A 96 3.06 2.61 -26.52
N ALA A 97 1.95 3.36 -26.38
CA ALA A 97 1.62 4.49 -27.24
C ALA A 97 2.67 5.61 -27.16
N SER A 98 3.31 5.79 -26.00
CA SER A 98 4.36 6.80 -25.76
C SER A 98 5.75 6.36 -26.19
N LYS A 99 5.90 5.15 -26.76
CA LYS A 99 7.19 4.54 -27.11
C LYS A 99 8.16 4.39 -25.92
N VAL A 100 7.62 4.32 -24.71
CA VAL A 100 8.34 4.01 -23.48
C VAL A 100 8.19 2.53 -23.20
N ARG A 101 9.26 1.86 -22.75
CA ARG A 101 9.17 0.44 -22.38
C ARG A 101 8.17 0.26 -21.22
N PRO A 102 7.07 -0.50 -21.42
CA PRO A 102 6.02 -0.65 -20.42
C PRO A 102 6.51 -1.23 -19.09
N GLU A 103 7.50 -2.11 -19.16
CA GLU A 103 8.10 -2.78 -18.00
C GLU A 103 8.54 -1.78 -16.92
N ARG A 104 9.08 -0.62 -17.32
CA ARG A 104 9.57 0.40 -16.39
C ARG A 104 8.43 1.04 -15.59
N SER A 105 7.45 1.58 -16.30
CA SER A 105 6.32 2.25 -15.66
C SER A 105 5.49 1.28 -14.82
N MET A 106 5.32 0.04 -15.26
CA MET A 106 4.62 -1.01 -14.54
C MET A 106 5.35 -1.40 -13.26
N THR A 107 6.67 -1.67 -13.34
CA THR A 107 7.48 -2.06 -12.18
C THR A 107 7.50 -0.96 -11.11
N VAL A 108 7.75 0.30 -11.52
CA VAL A 108 7.78 1.41 -10.58
C VAL A 108 6.41 1.66 -9.95
N SER A 109 5.33 1.51 -10.72
CA SER A 109 3.96 1.64 -10.19
C SER A 109 3.62 0.52 -9.20
N ALA A 110 4.08 -0.70 -9.44
CA ALA A 110 3.91 -1.81 -8.50
C ALA A 110 4.66 -1.55 -7.18
N ILE A 111 5.90 -1.08 -7.25
CA ILE A 111 6.68 -0.69 -6.07
C ILE A 111 6.00 0.46 -5.34
N ALA A 112 5.52 1.48 -6.05
CA ALA A 112 4.83 2.63 -5.47
C ALA A 112 3.55 2.22 -4.72
N ALA A 113 2.77 1.27 -5.25
CA ALA A 113 1.59 0.74 -4.58
C ALA A 113 1.94 0.03 -3.27
N GLN A 114 3.00 -0.75 -3.24
CA GLN A 114 3.46 -1.44 -2.02
C GLN A 114 3.99 -0.45 -0.97
N GLN A 115 4.74 0.56 -1.39
CA GLN A 115 5.22 1.63 -0.52
C GLN A 115 4.07 2.43 0.12
N SER A 116 2.98 2.64 -0.62
CA SER A 116 1.83 3.39 -0.13
C SER A 116 1.11 2.72 1.04
N LEU A 117 1.17 1.38 1.15
CA LEU A 117 0.55 0.64 2.25
C LEU A 117 1.14 1.02 3.61
N VAL A 118 2.46 1.25 3.66
CA VAL A 118 3.15 1.63 4.91
C VAL A 118 2.78 3.04 5.34
N ALA A 119 2.46 3.91 4.39
CA ALA A 119 2.05 5.28 4.65
C ALA A 119 0.54 5.43 4.90
N SER A 120 -0.28 4.48 4.46
CA SER A 120 -1.74 4.59 4.54
C SER A 120 -2.28 4.41 5.97
N PRO A 121 -3.12 5.34 6.45
CA PRO A 121 -3.78 5.21 7.76
C PRO A 121 -4.85 4.10 7.77
N VAL A 122 -5.38 3.75 6.59
CA VAL A 122 -6.46 2.76 6.42
C VAL A 122 -5.89 1.35 6.22
N ALA A 123 -4.58 1.22 5.99
CA ALA A 123 -3.97 -0.08 5.78
C ALA A 123 -3.92 -0.91 7.07
N ALA A 124 -4.21 -2.21 6.94
CA ALA A 124 -4.16 -3.14 8.06
C ALA A 124 -2.77 -3.23 8.72
N CYS A 125 -1.69 -3.06 7.94
CA CYS A 125 -0.33 -3.05 8.48
C CYS A 125 -0.07 -1.86 9.41
N THR A 126 -0.59 -0.67 9.11
CA THR A 126 -0.47 0.51 9.97
C THR A 126 -1.28 0.34 11.25
N ALA A 127 -2.48 -0.23 11.16
CA ALA A 127 -3.29 -0.56 12.32
C ALA A 127 -2.61 -1.59 13.24
N ALA A 128 -2.01 -2.63 12.65
CA ALA A 128 -1.25 -3.64 13.38
C ALA A 128 -0.02 -3.03 14.07
N LEU A 129 0.72 -2.15 13.38
CA LEU A 129 1.88 -1.45 13.93
C LEU A 129 1.50 -0.60 15.15
N LEU A 130 0.40 0.15 15.06
CA LEU A 130 -0.11 0.93 16.19
C LEU A 130 -0.49 0.05 17.39
N GLY A 131 -1.15 -1.08 17.13
CA GLY A 131 -1.48 -2.05 18.18
C GLY A 131 -0.24 -2.61 18.87
N LEU A 132 0.81 -2.93 18.13
CA LEU A 132 2.08 -3.41 18.68
C LEU A 132 2.84 -2.34 19.46
N LEU A 133 2.86 -1.10 18.96
CA LEU A 133 3.49 0.01 19.66
C LEU A 133 2.76 0.35 20.96
N GLY A 134 1.42 0.30 20.96
CA GLY A 134 0.62 0.47 22.17
C GLY A 134 0.92 -0.60 23.22
N SER A 135 1.09 -1.86 22.80
CA SER A 135 1.43 -2.96 23.72
C SER A 135 2.87 -2.87 24.27
N SER A 136 3.78 -2.21 23.55
CA SER A 136 5.17 -1.98 23.97
C SER A 136 5.35 -0.74 24.86
N GLY A 137 4.27 -0.07 25.23
CA GLY A 137 4.29 1.13 26.09
C GLY A 137 4.70 2.42 25.37
N SER A 138 4.81 2.40 24.04
CA SER A 138 5.10 3.56 23.24
C SER A 138 3.82 4.35 22.94
N ASN A 139 3.69 5.56 23.46
CA ASN A 139 2.56 6.46 23.20
C ASN A 139 2.67 7.17 21.84
N MET A 140 3.06 6.45 20.79
CA MET A 140 3.12 7.03 19.43
C MET A 140 1.71 7.14 18.83
N THR A 141 1.37 8.35 18.40
CA THR A 141 0.10 8.58 17.71
C THR A 141 0.21 8.26 16.21
N LEU A 142 -0.91 7.88 15.60
CA LEU A 142 -1.00 7.66 14.15
C LEU A 142 -0.41 8.83 13.36
N GLY A 143 -0.70 10.08 13.77
CA GLY A 143 -0.20 11.28 13.10
C GLY A 143 1.33 11.38 13.10
N GLN A 144 2.00 10.98 14.16
CA GLN A 144 3.46 10.99 14.23
C GLN A 144 4.09 9.97 13.30
N ILE A 145 3.49 8.78 13.20
CA ILE A 145 3.94 7.76 12.25
C ILE A 145 3.77 8.26 10.81
N MET A 146 2.60 8.84 10.50
CA MET A 146 2.32 9.36 9.16
C MET A 146 3.22 10.53 8.76
N MET A 147 3.59 11.42 9.68
CA MET A 147 4.50 12.52 9.40
C MET A 147 5.88 12.05 8.93
N VAL A 148 6.29 10.85 9.31
CA VAL A 148 7.57 10.26 8.90
C VAL A 148 7.39 9.38 7.66
N THR A 149 6.35 8.55 7.63
CA THR A 149 6.17 7.55 6.56
C THR A 149 5.73 8.17 5.23
N ILE A 150 4.88 9.21 5.23
CA ILE A 150 4.43 9.86 3.99
C ILE A 150 5.60 10.47 3.21
N PRO A 151 6.44 11.37 3.79
CA PRO A 151 7.54 11.95 3.04
C PRO A 151 8.60 10.91 2.67
N ALA A 152 8.86 9.93 3.53
CA ALA A 152 9.82 8.87 3.25
C ALA A 152 9.40 8.02 2.04
N THR A 153 8.15 7.59 1.98
CA THR A 153 7.62 6.78 0.87
C THR A 153 7.50 7.59 -0.43
N LEU A 154 7.11 8.87 -0.36
CA LEU A 154 7.09 9.75 -1.54
C LEU A 154 8.50 9.94 -2.11
N LEU A 155 9.49 10.21 -1.26
CA LEU A 155 10.88 10.33 -1.70
C LEU A 155 11.38 9.02 -2.32
N ALA A 156 11.06 7.87 -1.73
CA ALA A 156 11.43 6.57 -2.26
C ALA A 156 10.83 6.35 -3.67
N VAL A 157 9.56 6.69 -3.87
CA VAL A 157 8.89 6.58 -5.19
C VAL A 157 9.53 7.53 -6.21
N LEU A 158 9.84 8.76 -5.83
CA LEU A 158 10.50 9.72 -6.72
C LEU A 158 11.92 9.27 -7.11
N ILE A 159 12.70 8.80 -6.15
CA ILE A 159 14.05 8.26 -6.40
C ILE A 159 13.95 7.06 -7.35
N THR A 160 13.06 6.12 -7.08
CA THR A 160 12.88 4.93 -7.93
C THR A 160 12.45 5.31 -9.35
N SER A 161 11.51 6.26 -9.50
CA SER A 161 11.08 6.78 -10.80
C SER A 161 12.22 7.46 -11.56
N THR A 162 13.05 8.23 -10.85
CA THR A 162 14.21 8.91 -11.43
C THR A 162 15.27 7.91 -11.88
N VAL A 163 15.61 6.95 -11.03
CA VAL A 163 16.58 5.90 -11.35
C VAL A 163 16.13 5.12 -12.60
N MET A 164 14.86 4.68 -12.64
CA MET A 164 14.32 3.95 -13.79
C MET A 164 14.19 4.80 -15.06
N SER A 165 14.11 6.12 -14.91
CA SER A 165 14.13 7.03 -16.06
C SER A 165 15.54 7.17 -16.67
N PHE A 166 16.59 7.11 -15.82
CA PHE A 166 17.99 7.21 -16.28
C PHE A 166 18.57 5.90 -16.82
N TYR A 167 18.21 4.76 -16.23
CA TYR A 167 18.75 3.45 -16.63
C TYR A 167 18.08 2.87 -17.88
N GLY A 168 17.34 3.61 -18.58
CA GLY A 168 16.69 3.22 -19.77
C GLY A 168 16.82 4.11 -20.92
#